data_6fd8c5307f743b74df6708cae77ea18b
#
_entry.id   6fd8c5307f743b74df6708cae77ea18b
#
_cell.length_a   1.000
_cell.length_b   1.000
_cell.length_c   1.000
_cell.angle_alpha   90.00
_cell.angle_beta   90.00
_cell.angle_gamma   90.00
#
_symmetry.space_group_name_H-M   'P 1'
#
loop_
_entity.id
_entity.type
_entity.pdbx_description
1 polymer ?
#
loop_
_entity_poly.entity_id
_entity_poly.type
_entity_poly.pdbx_seq_one_letter_code
_entity_poly.pdbx_strand_id
1 'polypeptide(L)'
;NAGYSIVDDHPDYVVIGEGRTIMLESVDKAMNMIMKGSKLIATNLDPNCPVGGGKYRAGCGAFVAMIEMATGKQAFSVGKPSPVMMRMARKTLQLATDETVMVGDTMSTDILGAGSMGFTTVLTLSGVTKAEDLEQFGYAPDFIIPSIRDLLNEDLFERVISKHAEDQLIELG
;
A
#
# COMPACT_ATOMS: atom_id res chain seq x y z
N ASN A 1 -17.25 17.13 4.03
CA ASN A 1 -18.20 16.03 4.17
C ASN A 1 -18.29 15.29 2.84
N ALA A 2 -17.82 14.04 2.78
CA ALA A 2 -17.76 13.26 1.54
C ALA A 2 -19.10 12.58 1.16
N GLY A 3 -20.20 12.93 1.86
CA GLY A 3 -21.54 12.38 1.59
C GLY A 3 -21.81 10.99 2.17
N TYR A 4 -20.91 10.46 3.01
CA TYR A 4 -21.12 9.19 3.70
C TYR A 4 -21.71 9.42 5.09
N SER A 5 -22.57 8.46 5.52
CA SER A 5 -23.13 8.42 6.89
C SER A 5 -22.59 7.19 7.61
N ILE A 6 -22.21 7.37 8.87
CA ILE A 6 -21.88 6.25 9.76
C ILE A 6 -23.17 5.76 10.38
N VAL A 7 -23.49 4.50 10.19
CA VAL A 7 -24.71 3.85 10.68
C VAL A 7 -24.38 2.57 11.43
N ASP A 8 -25.23 2.22 12.38
CA ASP A 8 -25.08 1.03 13.21
C ASP A 8 -25.90 -0.17 12.73
N ASP A 9 -26.78 0.03 11.79
CA ASP A 9 -27.63 -1.02 11.24
C ASP A 9 -27.68 -0.94 9.71
N HIS A 10 -27.60 -2.11 9.08
CA HIS A 10 -27.63 -2.29 7.62
C HIS A 10 -26.69 -1.36 6.81
N PRO A 11 -25.38 -1.24 7.15
CA PRO A 11 -24.46 -0.47 6.34
C PRO A 11 -24.20 -1.14 4.99
N ASP A 12 -23.98 -0.34 3.95
CA ASP A 12 -23.52 -0.86 2.65
C ASP A 12 -22.08 -1.44 2.75
N TYR A 13 -21.26 -0.83 3.60
CA TYR A 13 -19.86 -1.18 3.77
C TYR A 13 -19.48 -1.25 5.24
N VAL A 14 -18.65 -2.25 5.55
CA VAL A 14 -17.89 -2.33 6.81
C VAL A 14 -16.45 -2.00 6.49
N VAL A 15 -15.90 -0.98 7.13
CA VAL A 15 -14.52 -0.51 6.89
C VAL A 15 -13.65 -0.86 8.08
N ILE A 16 -12.58 -1.62 7.82
CA ILE A 16 -11.56 -1.95 8.82
C ILE A 16 -10.30 -1.16 8.54
N GLY A 17 -9.80 -0.48 9.56
CA GLY A 17 -8.57 0.30 9.52
C GLY A 17 -7.66 0.02 10.70
N GLU A 18 -6.51 0.70 10.74
CA GLU A 18 -5.59 0.66 11.86
C GLU A 18 -6.29 1.12 13.15
N GLY A 19 -6.15 0.32 14.20
CA GLY A 19 -6.72 0.63 15.52
C GLY A 19 -5.90 -0.01 16.64
N ARG A 20 -5.90 0.65 17.80
CA ARG A 20 -5.19 0.18 19.00
C ARG A 20 -6.08 -0.61 19.94
N THR A 21 -7.37 -0.33 19.91
CA THR A 21 -8.36 -0.90 20.82
C THR A 21 -9.49 -1.50 19.99
N ILE A 22 -9.26 -2.71 19.48
CA ILE A 22 -10.31 -3.48 18.83
C ILE A 22 -10.89 -4.42 19.88
N MET A 23 -12.16 -4.22 20.22
CA MET A 23 -12.90 -5.11 21.10
C MET A 23 -13.53 -6.23 20.29
N LEU A 24 -13.62 -7.42 20.86
CA LEU A 24 -14.19 -8.59 20.19
C LEU A 24 -15.66 -8.34 19.80
N GLU A 25 -16.41 -7.60 20.62
CA GLU A 25 -17.78 -7.21 20.32
C GLU A 25 -17.90 -6.37 19.04
N SER A 26 -16.90 -5.54 18.76
CA SER A 26 -16.84 -4.78 17.48
C SER A 26 -16.59 -5.69 16.29
N VAL A 27 -15.77 -6.74 16.47
CA VAL A 27 -15.52 -7.76 15.46
C VAL A 27 -16.80 -8.57 15.20
N ASP A 28 -17.49 -9.01 16.25
CA ASP A 28 -18.76 -9.74 16.13
C ASP A 28 -19.81 -8.91 15.40
N LYS A 29 -19.90 -7.62 15.72
CA LYS A 29 -20.80 -6.69 15.03
C LYS A 29 -20.46 -6.58 13.54
N ALA A 30 -19.18 -6.39 13.20
CA ALA A 30 -18.70 -6.31 11.83
C ALA A 30 -19.02 -7.60 11.05
N MET A 31 -18.73 -8.77 11.63
CA MET A 31 -19.02 -10.07 11.04
C MET A 31 -20.51 -10.23 10.73
N ASN A 32 -21.39 -9.89 11.70
CA ASN A 32 -22.83 -9.99 11.51
C ASN A 32 -23.35 -9.08 10.38
N MET A 33 -22.81 -7.87 10.25
CA MET A 33 -23.15 -6.96 9.16
C MET A 33 -22.71 -7.54 7.81
N ILE A 34 -21.48 -8.08 7.72
CA ILE A 34 -20.95 -8.70 6.50
C ILE A 34 -21.74 -9.94 6.11
N MET A 35 -22.11 -10.76 7.07
CA MET A 35 -22.96 -11.94 6.85
C MET A 35 -24.37 -11.57 6.34
N LYS A 36 -24.86 -10.38 6.69
CA LYS A 36 -26.14 -9.82 6.19
C LYS A 36 -26.02 -9.13 4.83
N GLY A 37 -24.82 -9.05 4.25
CA GLY A 37 -24.60 -8.55 2.88
C GLY A 37 -23.77 -7.29 2.75
N SER A 38 -23.31 -6.65 3.86
CA SER A 38 -22.38 -5.52 3.80
C SER A 38 -21.05 -5.96 3.17
N LYS A 39 -20.43 -5.09 2.38
CA LYS A 39 -19.13 -5.34 1.75
C LYS A 39 -17.99 -4.95 2.67
N LEU A 40 -16.98 -5.80 2.75
CA LEU A 40 -15.81 -5.57 3.59
C LEU A 40 -14.75 -4.76 2.82
N ILE A 41 -14.36 -3.62 3.39
CA ILE A 41 -13.30 -2.74 2.89
C ILE A 41 -12.16 -2.71 3.92
N ALA A 42 -10.93 -2.87 3.47
CA ALA A 42 -9.73 -2.72 4.29
C ALA A 42 -8.94 -1.47 3.89
N THR A 43 -8.46 -0.69 4.85
CA THR A 43 -7.58 0.46 4.56
C THR A 43 -6.17 0.03 4.17
N ASN A 44 -5.71 -1.12 4.69
CA ASN A 44 -4.48 -1.82 4.29
C ASN A 44 -4.59 -3.29 4.72
N LEU A 45 -3.66 -4.13 4.24
CA LEU A 45 -3.58 -5.55 4.57
C LEU A 45 -2.26 -5.92 5.26
N ASP A 46 -1.56 -4.96 5.85
CA ASP A 46 -0.32 -5.22 6.58
C ASP A 46 -0.61 -6.16 7.76
N PRO A 47 0.03 -7.35 7.81
CA PRO A 47 -0.28 -8.36 8.84
C PRO A 47 0.23 -7.94 10.21
N ASN A 48 1.33 -7.21 10.24
CA ASN A 48 1.96 -6.72 11.46
C ASN A 48 2.74 -5.43 11.21
N CYS A 49 3.08 -4.74 12.29
CA CYS A 49 3.94 -3.55 12.27
C CYS A 49 5.10 -3.74 13.24
N PRO A 50 6.35 -3.51 12.83
CA PRO A 50 7.49 -3.49 13.74
C PRO A 50 7.36 -2.26 14.67
N VAL A 51 7.63 -2.47 15.96
CA VAL A 51 7.55 -1.39 16.98
C VAL A 51 8.88 -1.13 17.68
N GLY A 52 9.97 -1.64 17.10
CA GLY A 52 11.31 -1.55 17.65
C GLY A 52 11.64 -2.65 18.65
N GLY A 53 12.94 -2.81 18.96
CA GLY A 53 13.42 -3.83 19.90
C GLY A 53 13.07 -5.27 19.52
N GLY A 54 12.94 -5.59 18.24
CA GLY A 54 12.56 -6.93 17.75
C GLY A 54 11.11 -7.31 18.03
N LYS A 55 10.26 -6.36 18.42
CA LYS A 55 8.85 -6.58 18.73
C LYS A 55 7.95 -6.19 17.57
N TYR A 56 6.84 -6.89 17.45
CA TYR A 56 5.80 -6.65 16.45
C TYR A 56 4.44 -6.47 17.15
N ARG A 57 3.54 -5.80 16.48
CA ARG A 57 2.11 -5.74 16.84
C ARG A 57 1.27 -6.17 15.64
N ALA A 58 0.06 -6.65 15.89
CA ALA A 58 -0.89 -6.95 14.83
C ALA A 58 -1.22 -5.69 14.02
N GLY A 59 -1.17 -5.80 12.72
CA GLY A 59 -1.62 -4.78 11.77
C GLY A 59 -3.08 -4.98 11.36
N CYS A 60 -3.60 -4.07 10.54
CA CYS A 60 -4.96 -4.11 10.02
C CYS A 60 -5.27 -5.44 9.32
N GLY A 61 -4.33 -5.98 8.53
CA GLY A 61 -4.48 -7.23 7.80
C GLY A 61 -4.74 -8.44 8.69
N ALA A 62 -4.20 -8.47 9.91
CA ALA A 62 -4.48 -9.56 10.86
C ALA A 62 -5.96 -9.56 11.30
N PHE A 63 -6.55 -8.39 11.54
CA PHE A 63 -7.99 -8.28 11.89
C PHE A 63 -8.88 -8.57 10.68
N VAL A 64 -8.48 -8.12 9.49
CA VAL A 64 -9.17 -8.43 8.24
C VAL A 64 -9.19 -9.94 8.00
N ALA A 65 -8.04 -10.62 8.12
CA ALA A 65 -7.94 -12.07 7.95
C ALA A 65 -8.83 -12.86 8.92
N MET A 66 -8.95 -12.40 10.18
CA MET A 66 -9.86 -12.99 11.16
C MET A 66 -11.32 -12.90 10.69
N ILE A 67 -11.75 -11.74 10.19
CA ILE A 67 -13.10 -11.52 9.69
C ILE A 67 -13.36 -12.29 8.41
N GLU A 68 -12.41 -12.33 7.48
CA GLU A 68 -12.49 -13.11 6.24
C GLU A 68 -12.67 -14.60 6.53
N MET A 69 -11.86 -15.14 7.45
CA MET A 69 -11.95 -16.54 7.86
C MET A 69 -13.30 -16.86 8.48
N ALA A 70 -13.81 -15.99 9.34
CA ALA A 70 -15.07 -16.21 10.05
C ALA A 70 -16.31 -16.05 9.16
N THR A 71 -16.24 -15.19 8.14
CA THR A 71 -17.39 -14.87 7.28
C THR A 71 -17.35 -15.56 5.91
N GLY A 72 -16.18 -16.05 5.48
CA GLY A 72 -15.96 -16.55 4.12
C GLY A 72 -16.02 -15.45 3.06
N LYS A 73 -15.99 -14.17 3.44
CA LYS A 73 -16.01 -13.01 2.54
C LYS A 73 -14.65 -12.35 2.48
N GLN A 74 -14.23 -11.95 1.28
CA GLN A 74 -12.95 -11.28 1.08
C GLN A 74 -13.09 -9.76 1.16
N ALA A 75 -12.10 -9.11 1.75
CA ALA A 75 -12.00 -7.66 1.80
C ALA A 75 -11.49 -7.08 0.47
N PHE A 76 -12.03 -5.93 0.10
CA PHE A 76 -11.41 -5.10 -0.91
C PHE A 76 -10.46 -4.10 -0.22
N SER A 77 -9.16 -4.24 -0.45
CA SER A 77 -8.17 -3.29 0.09
C SER A 77 -8.03 -2.06 -0.79
N VAL A 78 -8.08 -0.89 -0.17
CA VAL A 78 -7.80 0.39 -0.85
C VAL A 78 -6.35 0.85 -0.65
N GLY A 79 -5.66 0.27 0.35
CA GLY A 79 -4.25 0.55 0.64
C GLY A 79 -3.28 -0.16 -0.31
N LYS A 80 -2.01 0.22 -0.26
CA LYS A 80 -0.93 -0.41 -1.03
C LYS A 80 -0.94 -1.94 -0.86
N PRO A 81 -0.71 -2.74 -1.92
CA PRO A 81 -0.34 -2.37 -3.29
C PRO A 81 -1.54 -2.01 -4.20
N SER A 82 -2.76 -1.86 -3.67
CA SER A 82 -3.94 -1.52 -4.46
C SER A 82 -3.71 -0.20 -5.23
N PRO A 83 -4.04 -0.15 -6.52
CA PRO A 83 -3.87 1.04 -7.33
C PRO A 83 -4.81 2.19 -6.93
N VAL A 84 -5.81 1.94 -6.09
CA VAL A 84 -6.82 2.95 -5.71
C VAL A 84 -6.18 4.14 -5.03
N MET A 85 -5.39 3.89 -3.96
CA MET A 85 -4.72 4.97 -3.21
C MET A 85 -3.72 5.73 -4.08
N MET A 86 -2.89 5.01 -4.84
CA MET A 86 -1.86 5.62 -5.70
C MET A 86 -2.47 6.46 -6.82
N ARG A 87 -3.54 5.95 -7.43
CA ARG A 87 -4.29 6.71 -8.45
C ARG A 87 -4.91 7.99 -7.86
N MET A 88 -5.46 7.92 -6.66
CA MET A 88 -6.02 9.09 -5.99
C MET A 88 -4.93 10.10 -5.63
N ALA A 89 -3.78 9.64 -5.10
CA ALA A 89 -2.65 10.51 -4.80
C ALA A 89 -2.16 11.25 -6.05
N ARG A 90 -1.90 10.53 -7.14
CA ARG A 90 -1.49 11.11 -8.41
C ARG A 90 -2.50 12.16 -8.93
N LYS A 91 -3.81 11.84 -8.88
CA LYS A 91 -4.86 12.77 -9.29
C LYS A 91 -4.89 14.03 -8.42
N THR A 92 -4.71 13.89 -7.12
CA THR A 92 -4.67 15.02 -6.17
C THR A 92 -3.47 15.92 -6.45
N LEU A 93 -2.34 15.34 -6.82
CA LEU A 93 -1.13 16.08 -7.20
C LEU A 93 -1.19 16.65 -8.61
N GLN A 94 -2.19 16.26 -9.42
CA GLN A 94 -2.38 16.66 -10.83
C GLN A 94 -1.18 16.28 -11.73
N LEU A 95 -0.51 15.17 -11.40
CA LEU A 95 0.64 14.68 -12.14
C LEU A 95 0.24 13.62 -13.18
N ALA A 96 1.02 13.53 -14.25
CA ALA A 96 0.99 12.42 -15.18
C ALA A 96 1.67 11.18 -14.56
N THR A 97 1.52 10.02 -15.17
CA THR A 97 2.10 8.76 -14.67
C THR A 97 3.63 8.82 -14.69
N ASP A 98 4.19 9.31 -15.76
CA ASP A 98 5.61 9.49 -16.03
C ASP A 98 6.27 10.62 -15.21
N GLU A 99 5.46 11.49 -14.61
CA GLU A 99 5.92 12.53 -13.68
C GLU A 99 5.91 12.06 -12.21
N THR A 100 5.51 10.80 -11.97
CA THR A 100 5.29 10.31 -10.60
C THR A 100 6.39 9.32 -10.21
N VAL A 101 7.06 9.62 -9.10
CA VAL A 101 8.07 8.74 -8.48
C VAL A 101 7.52 8.23 -7.15
N MET A 102 7.61 6.93 -6.92
CA MET A 102 7.33 6.29 -5.63
C MET A 102 8.63 5.91 -4.95
N VAL A 103 8.87 6.50 -3.78
CA VAL A 103 9.97 6.10 -2.90
C VAL A 103 9.38 5.30 -1.75
N GLY A 104 9.81 4.06 -1.59
CA GLY A 104 9.29 3.16 -0.56
C GLY A 104 10.33 2.15 -0.08
N ASP A 105 10.02 1.44 0.97
CA ASP A 105 10.90 0.48 1.61
C ASP A 105 10.38 -0.97 1.55
N THR A 106 9.20 -1.16 0.97
CA THR A 106 8.55 -2.48 0.97
C THR A 106 8.23 -2.92 -0.45
N MET A 107 8.90 -3.98 -0.90
CA MET A 107 8.70 -4.55 -2.24
C MET A 107 7.25 -4.91 -2.52
N SER A 108 6.61 -5.65 -1.62
CA SER A 108 5.25 -6.21 -1.82
C SER A 108 4.13 -5.17 -1.77
N THR A 109 4.38 -3.96 -1.33
CA THR A 109 3.37 -2.89 -1.25
C THR A 109 3.76 -1.66 -2.06
N ASP A 110 4.87 -1.01 -1.74
CA ASP A 110 5.28 0.24 -2.38
C ASP A 110 5.69 0.02 -3.83
N ILE A 111 6.63 -0.90 -4.04
CA ILE A 111 7.23 -1.14 -5.35
C ILE A 111 6.23 -1.85 -6.28
N LEU A 112 5.56 -2.91 -5.79
CA LEU A 112 4.55 -3.62 -6.56
C LEU A 112 3.41 -2.70 -7.00
N GLY A 113 2.89 -1.92 -6.07
CA GLY A 113 1.76 -1.03 -6.34
C GLY A 113 2.12 0.09 -7.32
N ALA A 114 3.26 0.73 -7.11
CA ALA A 114 3.74 1.82 -7.97
C ALA A 114 4.13 1.32 -9.38
N GLY A 115 4.87 0.22 -9.46
CA GLY A 115 5.23 -0.42 -10.73
C GLY A 115 4.00 -0.84 -11.55
N SER A 116 2.96 -1.38 -10.88
CA SER A 116 1.67 -1.70 -11.52
C SER A 116 0.93 -0.48 -12.08
N MET A 117 1.27 0.72 -11.61
CA MET A 117 0.74 1.99 -12.10
C MET A 117 1.62 2.67 -13.15
N GLY A 118 2.80 2.11 -13.43
CA GLY A 118 3.78 2.70 -14.33
C GLY A 118 4.54 3.89 -13.72
N PHE A 119 4.59 4.01 -12.40
CA PHE A 119 5.40 5.03 -11.74
C PHE A 119 6.87 4.62 -11.72
N THR A 120 7.78 5.58 -11.71
CA THR A 120 9.17 5.32 -11.37
C THR A 120 9.25 4.85 -9.91
N THR A 121 9.98 3.76 -9.67
CA THR A 121 10.08 3.13 -8.36
C THR A 121 11.48 3.22 -7.79
N VAL A 122 11.59 3.70 -6.55
CA VAL A 122 12.85 3.79 -5.80
C VAL A 122 12.69 3.01 -4.50
N LEU A 123 13.41 1.90 -4.38
CA LEU A 123 13.46 1.12 -3.14
C LEU A 123 14.57 1.64 -2.23
N THR A 124 14.22 1.97 -0.98
CA THR A 124 15.21 2.30 0.07
C THR A 124 15.44 1.09 0.99
N LEU A 125 16.70 0.68 1.16
CA LEU A 125 17.07 -0.48 1.98
C LEU A 125 17.15 -0.20 3.47
N SER A 126 16.89 1.03 3.89
CA SER A 126 16.89 1.41 5.32
C SER A 126 15.63 0.97 6.08
N GLY A 127 14.62 0.47 5.38
CA GLY A 127 13.34 0.06 5.97
C GLY A 127 13.14 -1.46 6.05
N VAL A 128 11.97 -1.92 5.58
CA VAL A 128 11.48 -3.30 5.74
C VAL A 128 12.26 -4.27 4.85
N THR A 129 12.30 -4.05 3.54
CA THR A 129 12.99 -4.93 2.58
C THR A 129 14.51 -4.77 2.69
N LYS A 130 15.23 -5.88 2.74
CA LYS A 130 16.68 -5.94 2.75
C LYS A 130 17.21 -6.40 1.39
N ALA A 131 18.50 -6.15 1.13
CA ALA A 131 19.12 -6.53 -0.15
C ALA A 131 19.01 -8.03 -0.43
N GLU A 132 19.15 -8.86 0.59
CA GLU A 132 19.02 -10.33 0.50
C GLU A 132 17.60 -10.81 0.19
N ASP A 133 16.59 -9.98 0.40
CA ASP A 133 15.20 -10.34 0.13
C ASP A 133 14.83 -10.19 -1.36
N LEU A 134 15.62 -9.45 -2.15
CA LEU A 134 15.26 -9.05 -3.50
C LEU A 134 15.08 -10.23 -4.46
N GLU A 135 15.88 -11.30 -4.29
CA GLU A 135 15.81 -12.49 -5.11
C GLU A 135 14.48 -13.27 -4.99
N GLN A 136 13.70 -12.99 -3.95
CA GLN A 136 12.40 -13.64 -3.72
C GLN A 136 11.27 -13.07 -4.60
N PHE A 137 11.51 -11.92 -5.24
CA PHE A 137 10.48 -11.22 -6.01
C PHE A 137 10.70 -11.42 -7.52
N GLY A 138 9.60 -11.69 -8.24
CA GLY A 138 9.58 -11.80 -9.70
C GLY A 138 9.56 -10.44 -10.43
N TYR A 139 9.81 -9.34 -9.72
CA TYR A 139 9.86 -7.97 -10.24
C TYR A 139 10.94 -7.18 -9.48
N ALA A 140 11.40 -6.09 -10.08
CA ALA A 140 12.45 -5.26 -9.51
C ALA A 140 12.02 -3.79 -9.45
N PRO A 141 12.56 -3.00 -8.52
CA PRO A 141 12.43 -1.54 -8.57
C PRO A 141 13.32 -0.98 -9.67
N ASP A 142 13.03 0.24 -10.13
CA ASP A 142 13.86 0.94 -11.11
C ASP A 142 15.17 1.41 -10.50
N PHE A 143 15.14 1.83 -9.23
CA PHE A 143 16.31 2.26 -8.49
C PHE A 143 16.32 1.62 -7.09
N ILE A 144 17.53 1.31 -6.61
CA ILE A 144 17.78 0.82 -5.26
C ILE A 144 18.78 1.75 -4.60
N ILE A 145 18.43 2.27 -3.42
CA ILE A 145 19.28 3.18 -2.67
C ILE A 145 19.39 2.72 -1.20
N PRO A 146 20.55 2.90 -0.55
CA PRO A 146 20.73 2.55 0.86
C PRO A 146 19.75 3.29 1.77
N SER A 147 19.49 4.56 1.49
CA SER A 147 18.63 5.43 2.31
C SER A 147 18.01 6.53 1.46
N ILE A 148 16.85 7.03 1.87
CA ILE A 148 16.22 8.20 1.23
C ILE A 148 17.15 9.43 1.19
N ARG A 149 18.12 9.51 2.09
CA ARG A 149 19.14 10.58 2.10
C ARG A 149 19.98 10.60 0.83
N ASP A 150 20.14 9.47 0.16
CA ASP A 150 20.93 9.38 -1.06
C ASP A 150 20.30 10.17 -2.22
N LEU A 151 19.00 10.49 -2.15
CA LEU A 151 18.35 11.40 -3.10
C LEU A 151 18.78 12.87 -2.96
N LEU A 152 19.59 13.21 -1.96
CA LEU A 152 20.25 14.52 -1.88
C LEU A 152 21.44 14.62 -2.84
N ASN A 153 21.88 13.52 -3.44
CA ASN A 153 22.84 13.53 -4.54
C ASN A 153 22.14 13.98 -5.82
N GLU A 154 22.56 15.13 -6.37
CA GLU A 154 21.94 15.75 -7.53
C GLU A 154 21.94 14.84 -8.76
N ASP A 155 23.08 14.17 -9.05
CA ASP A 155 23.19 13.27 -10.21
C ASP A 155 22.21 12.08 -10.12
N LEU A 156 22.04 11.50 -8.90
CA LEU A 156 21.09 10.43 -8.68
C LEU A 156 19.67 10.93 -8.79
N PHE A 157 19.36 12.08 -8.20
CA PHE A 157 18.04 12.68 -8.26
C PHE A 157 17.62 12.97 -9.72
N GLU A 158 18.49 13.59 -10.51
CA GLU A 158 18.23 13.87 -11.94
C GLU A 158 17.98 12.57 -12.72
N ARG A 159 18.73 11.51 -12.50
CA ARG A 159 18.50 10.20 -13.12
C ARG A 159 17.14 9.59 -12.76
N VAL A 160 16.70 9.73 -11.50
CA VAL A 160 15.41 9.22 -11.04
C VAL A 160 14.25 9.96 -11.70
N ILE A 161 14.31 11.28 -11.81
CA ILE A 161 13.24 12.07 -12.39
C ILE A 161 13.21 12.05 -13.91
N SER A 162 14.35 11.77 -14.59
CA SER A 162 14.45 11.72 -16.05
C SER A 162 14.22 10.33 -16.65
N LYS A 163 14.00 9.30 -15.84
CA LYS A 163 13.88 7.92 -16.32
C LYS A 163 12.93 7.75 -17.49
N HIS A 164 11.72 8.26 -17.39
CA HIS A 164 10.72 8.12 -18.46
C HIS A 164 11.06 8.92 -19.75
N ALA A 165 11.85 9.97 -19.63
CA ALA A 165 12.31 10.70 -20.80
C ALA A 165 13.34 9.89 -21.61
N GLU A 166 14.16 9.08 -20.93
CA GLU A 166 15.13 8.17 -21.58
C GLU A 166 14.42 6.97 -22.23
N ASP A 167 13.42 6.38 -21.56
CA ASP A 167 12.65 5.25 -22.10
C ASP A 167 11.91 5.62 -23.39
N GLN A 168 11.35 6.83 -23.50
CA GLN A 168 10.70 7.32 -24.72
C GLN A 168 11.65 7.49 -25.91
N LEU A 169 12.93 7.80 -25.67
CA LEU A 169 13.93 7.92 -26.74
C LEU A 169 14.33 6.55 -27.31
N ILE A 170 14.27 5.48 -26.52
CA ILE A 170 14.58 4.12 -26.94
C ILE A 170 13.44 3.52 -27.78
N GLU A 171 12.18 3.85 -27.51
CA GLU A 171 11.03 3.37 -28.29
C GLU A 171 10.90 4.03 -29.68
N LEU A 172 11.53 5.18 -29.89
CA LEU A 172 11.51 5.92 -31.16
C LEU A 172 12.72 5.64 -32.10
N GLY A 173 13.68 4.83 -31.69
CA GLY A 173 14.86 4.42 -32.43
C GLY A 173 14.76 2.99 -32.93
#